data_1fce47d4b782e773f9676ad0967af5d0
#
_entry.id   1fce47d4b782e773f9676ad0967af5d0
#
_cell.length_a   1.000
_cell.length_b   1.000
_cell.length_c   1.000
_cell.angle_alpha   90.00
_cell.angle_beta   90.00
_cell.angle_gamma   90.00
#
_symmetry.space_group_name_H-M   'P 1'
#
loop_
_entity.id
_entity.type
_entity.pdbx_description
1 polymer ?
#
loop_
_entity_poly.entity_id
_entity_poly.type
_entity_poly.pdbx_seq_one_letter_code
_entity_poly.pdbx_strand_id
1 'polypeptide(L)'
;MIKNICCIGAGYVGGPTMTVIAANCPHIKINVVDVNKKRIEAWNDSDVSKIPIYEPGLSDLVKQARGRNLFFSTEVDQAIKEADMIFISVNTPTKTYGVGKGMAADLKYIELCARQIADVAEDDKIIVEKSTLPVRTAEALKNILDNTSKDVKFQILSNPEFLAEGTAVQDLLNPDRVLIGGEQTEEGRMAQKALVDVYANWVPSDRILTTNVWSSELSKLTANAFLAQRVSSINALSELCEKTEADVNEVARAIGTDSRIGPKFLKASVGFGGSCFQKDILNLVYISRSYGLQEVADYWEQVIIMNDHQKRRFASNIVKTLYNTVSGKKIAMLGWAFKKDTNDTRESASIYVADDLLNEQAEIVVYDPKVTAEQIYADLDYLNTRSSEENRKGVTVVNDPMECFDQAHAIAIMTEWDEFKDYDWKSIYNKMLKPAFLFDGRMILDHDKMEDIGFKMYTIGKG
;
A
#
# COMPACT_ATOMS: atom_id res chain seq x y z
N MET A 1 -6.22 10.64 -32.10
CA MET A 1 -5.68 9.32 -31.67
C MET A 1 -4.36 9.60 -30.95
N ILE A 2 -4.19 9.08 -29.74
CA ILE A 2 -2.99 9.27 -28.92
C ILE A 2 -1.81 8.51 -29.54
N LYS A 3 -0.69 9.22 -29.73
CA LYS A 3 0.55 8.67 -30.28
C LYS A 3 1.68 8.67 -29.24
N ASN A 4 1.70 9.69 -28.39
CA ASN A 4 2.75 9.90 -27.39
C ASN A 4 2.14 10.09 -26.00
N ILE A 5 2.61 9.29 -25.05
CA ILE A 5 2.26 9.41 -23.64
C ILE A 5 3.52 9.79 -22.86
N CYS A 6 3.41 10.80 -21.99
CA CYS A 6 4.38 11.11 -20.96
C CYS A 6 3.82 10.65 -19.61
N CYS A 7 4.63 10.01 -18.78
CA CYS A 7 4.29 9.75 -17.38
C CYS A 7 5.32 10.43 -16.48
N ILE A 8 4.88 11.40 -15.69
CA ILE A 8 5.71 12.06 -14.68
C ILE A 8 5.62 11.26 -13.38
N GLY A 9 6.72 10.62 -13.00
CA GLY A 9 6.83 9.75 -11.84
C GLY A 9 7.04 8.28 -12.23
N ALA A 10 8.25 7.78 -12.05
CA ALA A 10 8.66 6.39 -12.31
C ALA A 10 8.58 5.51 -11.04
N GLY A 11 7.58 5.77 -10.18
CA GLY A 11 7.32 5.05 -8.95
C GLY A 11 6.46 3.81 -9.14
N TYR A 12 5.94 3.30 -8.00
CA TYR A 12 5.18 2.05 -7.90
C TYR A 12 3.89 2.00 -8.75
N VAL A 13 3.31 3.15 -9.05
CA VAL A 13 2.12 3.25 -9.91
C VAL A 13 2.53 3.55 -11.35
N GLY A 14 3.34 4.58 -11.58
CA GLY A 14 3.69 5.03 -12.93
C GLY A 14 4.49 4.00 -13.73
N GLY A 15 5.52 3.39 -13.12
CA GLY A 15 6.38 2.42 -13.79
C GLY A 15 5.61 1.19 -14.31
N PRO A 16 4.93 0.42 -13.45
CA PRO A 16 4.15 -0.74 -13.86
C PRO A 16 3.00 -0.40 -14.82
N THR A 17 2.23 0.67 -14.54
CA THR A 17 1.12 1.09 -15.41
C THR A 17 1.61 1.39 -16.82
N MET A 18 2.66 2.19 -16.97
CA MET A 18 3.20 2.54 -18.28
C MET A 18 3.83 1.34 -18.99
N THR A 19 4.41 0.43 -18.25
CA THR A 19 4.95 -0.82 -18.81
C THR A 19 3.83 -1.69 -19.39
N VAL A 20 2.70 -1.84 -18.69
CA VAL A 20 1.54 -2.60 -19.19
C VAL A 20 0.91 -1.91 -20.39
N ILE A 21 0.75 -0.58 -20.38
CA ILE A 21 0.24 0.17 -21.54
C ILE A 21 1.17 -0.02 -22.75
N ALA A 22 2.50 0.10 -22.55
CA ALA A 22 3.47 -0.08 -23.63
C ALA A 22 3.46 -1.48 -24.24
N ALA A 23 3.28 -2.50 -23.40
CA ALA A 23 3.18 -3.89 -23.86
C ALA A 23 1.95 -4.12 -24.74
N ASN A 24 0.80 -3.55 -24.36
CA ASN A 24 -0.49 -3.74 -25.04
C ASN A 24 -0.75 -2.71 -26.17
N CYS A 25 -0.05 -1.58 -26.18
CA CYS A 25 -0.19 -0.52 -27.19
C CYS A 25 1.14 -0.27 -27.90
N PRO A 26 1.66 -1.19 -28.74
CA PRO A 26 2.97 -1.04 -29.38
C PRO A 26 3.07 0.16 -30.33
N HIS A 27 1.94 0.73 -30.74
CA HIS A 27 1.82 1.89 -31.60
C HIS A 27 1.92 3.24 -30.86
N ILE A 28 1.93 3.22 -29.51
CA ILE A 28 2.04 4.42 -28.67
C ILE A 28 3.46 4.48 -28.12
N LYS A 29 4.16 5.61 -28.33
CA LYS A 29 5.44 5.92 -27.68
C LYS A 29 5.17 6.38 -26.24
N ILE A 30 5.85 5.78 -25.27
CA ILE A 30 5.68 6.10 -23.86
C ILE A 30 7.01 6.53 -23.27
N ASN A 31 7.05 7.76 -22.75
CA ASN A 31 8.18 8.33 -22.03
C ASN A 31 7.82 8.40 -20.53
N VAL A 32 8.47 7.60 -19.70
CA VAL A 32 8.36 7.68 -18.24
C VAL A 32 9.51 8.54 -17.73
N VAL A 33 9.19 9.63 -17.05
CA VAL A 33 10.18 10.59 -16.57
C VAL A 33 10.14 10.76 -15.06
N ASP A 34 11.31 10.92 -14.45
CA ASP A 34 11.45 11.15 -13.02
C ASP A 34 12.69 12.00 -12.75
N VAL A 35 12.59 12.93 -11.82
CA VAL A 35 13.73 13.77 -11.38
C VAL A 35 14.80 12.96 -10.62
N ASN A 36 14.45 11.78 -10.12
CA ASN A 36 15.37 10.89 -9.41
C ASN A 36 16.23 10.09 -10.40
N LYS A 37 17.43 10.59 -10.65
CA LYS A 37 18.40 9.99 -11.58
C LYS A 37 18.71 8.53 -11.25
N LYS A 38 18.89 8.18 -9.96
CA LYS A 38 19.18 6.80 -9.54
C LYS A 38 18.02 5.84 -9.88
N ARG A 39 16.78 6.32 -9.75
CA ARG A 39 15.59 5.53 -10.11
C ARG A 39 15.53 5.27 -11.61
N ILE A 40 15.82 6.29 -12.42
CA ILE A 40 15.87 6.16 -13.88
C ILE A 40 17.02 5.25 -14.32
N GLU A 41 18.20 5.36 -13.71
CA GLU A 41 19.32 4.45 -13.94
C GLU A 41 18.93 2.99 -13.66
N ALA A 42 18.24 2.73 -12.54
CA ALA A 42 17.76 1.40 -12.20
C ALA A 42 16.70 0.87 -13.20
N TRP A 43 15.77 1.71 -13.67
CA TRP A 43 14.85 1.33 -14.76
C TRP A 43 15.55 1.01 -16.08
N ASN A 44 16.72 1.59 -16.33
CA ASN A 44 17.52 1.39 -17.54
C ASN A 44 18.61 0.32 -17.38
N ASP A 45 18.79 -0.27 -16.18
CA ASP A 45 19.80 -1.31 -15.97
C ASP A 45 19.58 -2.46 -16.96
N SER A 46 20.66 -2.97 -17.54
CA SER A 46 20.63 -4.11 -18.45
C SER A 46 20.10 -5.38 -17.77
N ASP A 47 20.38 -5.51 -16.50
CA ASP A 47 19.83 -6.58 -15.64
C ASP A 47 18.45 -6.15 -15.09
N VAL A 48 17.40 -6.66 -15.70
CA VAL A 48 16.01 -6.34 -15.32
C VAL A 48 15.62 -6.84 -13.93
N SER A 49 16.45 -7.66 -13.26
CA SER A 49 16.22 -8.03 -11.86
C SER A 49 16.49 -6.87 -10.90
N LYS A 50 17.20 -5.82 -11.39
CA LYS A 50 17.55 -4.62 -10.62
C LYS A 50 16.61 -3.45 -10.82
N ILE A 51 15.53 -3.60 -11.57
CA ILE A 51 14.52 -2.54 -11.67
C ILE A 51 14.01 -2.16 -10.28
N PRO A 52 13.67 -0.87 -10.04
CA PRO A 52 13.47 -0.35 -8.69
C PRO A 52 12.17 -0.82 -8.03
N ILE A 53 11.39 -1.65 -8.69
CA ILE A 53 10.09 -2.15 -8.23
C ILE A 53 10.04 -3.66 -8.41
N TYR A 54 9.77 -4.36 -7.32
CA TYR A 54 9.54 -5.80 -7.35
C TYR A 54 8.04 -6.09 -7.52
N GLU A 55 7.67 -6.65 -8.68
CA GLU A 55 6.33 -7.17 -8.97
C GLU A 55 6.44 -8.40 -9.86
N PRO A 56 5.71 -9.48 -9.56
CA PRO A 56 5.69 -10.66 -10.41
C PRO A 56 5.28 -10.34 -11.85
N GLY A 57 6.10 -10.76 -12.83
CA GLY A 57 5.85 -10.55 -14.26
C GLY A 57 6.28 -9.18 -14.81
N LEU A 58 6.62 -8.20 -13.97
CA LEU A 58 7.01 -6.86 -14.45
C LEU A 58 8.28 -6.88 -15.29
N SER A 59 9.29 -7.62 -14.86
CA SER A 59 10.58 -7.72 -15.56
C SER A 59 10.42 -8.21 -16.99
N ASP A 60 9.52 -9.14 -17.24
CA ASP A 60 9.29 -9.69 -18.58
C ASP A 60 8.59 -8.68 -19.50
N LEU A 61 7.62 -7.93 -18.98
CA LEU A 61 6.98 -6.85 -19.72
C LEU A 61 7.95 -5.71 -20.02
N VAL A 62 8.84 -5.36 -19.08
CA VAL A 62 9.89 -4.37 -19.30
C VAL A 62 10.83 -4.83 -20.40
N LYS A 63 11.28 -6.10 -20.40
CA LYS A 63 12.09 -6.66 -21.50
C LYS A 63 11.41 -6.53 -22.87
N GLN A 64 10.09 -6.76 -22.91
CA GLN A 64 9.32 -6.71 -24.15
C GLN A 64 9.15 -5.29 -24.69
N ALA A 65 8.97 -4.28 -23.83
CA ALA A 65 8.56 -2.93 -24.23
C ALA A 65 9.70 -1.91 -24.23
N ARG A 66 10.68 -2.03 -23.31
CA ARG A 66 11.79 -1.09 -23.17
C ARG A 66 12.68 -1.06 -24.42
N GLY A 67 12.92 0.14 -24.95
CA GLY A 67 13.67 0.34 -26.20
C GLY A 67 12.86 0.13 -27.47
N ARG A 68 11.67 -0.48 -27.38
CA ARG A 68 10.71 -0.57 -28.50
C ARG A 68 9.84 0.69 -28.54
N ASN A 69 9.02 0.88 -27.51
CA ASN A 69 8.09 2.01 -27.38
C ASN A 69 7.99 2.52 -25.94
N LEU A 70 8.75 1.97 -24.99
CA LEU A 70 8.85 2.40 -23.59
C LEU A 70 10.26 2.92 -23.32
N PHE A 71 10.35 4.15 -22.82
CA PHE A 71 11.60 4.83 -22.53
C PHE A 71 11.55 5.46 -21.14
N PHE A 72 12.68 5.42 -20.42
CA PHE A 72 12.83 6.03 -19.10
C PHE A 72 13.94 7.10 -19.18
N SER A 73 13.63 8.33 -18.75
CA SER A 73 14.60 9.42 -18.78
C SER A 73 14.39 10.47 -17.68
N THR A 74 15.33 11.38 -17.54
CA THR A 74 15.21 12.58 -16.69
C THR A 74 14.75 13.82 -17.47
N GLU A 75 14.52 13.68 -18.78
CA GLU A 75 14.21 14.79 -19.71
C GLU A 75 12.71 15.13 -19.66
N VAL A 76 12.26 15.69 -18.51
CA VAL A 76 10.85 15.96 -18.22
C VAL A 76 10.25 16.93 -19.24
N ASP A 77 10.92 18.05 -19.50
CA ASP A 77 10.40 19.10 -20.39
C ASP A 77 10.22 18.60 -21.83
N GLN A 78 11.17 17.84 -22.34
CA GLN A 78 11.07 17.27 -23.67
C GLN A 78 9.91 16.27 -23.78
N ALA A 79 9.74 15.43 -22.74
CA ALA A 79 8.64 14.47 -22.71
C ALA A 79 7.26 15.15 -22.65
N ILE A 80 7.12 16.26 -21.89
CA ILE A 80 5.91 17.08 -21.86
C ILE A 80 5.58 17.68 -23.24
N LYS A 81 6.58 18.25 -23.93
CA LYS A 81 6.37 18.85 -25.26
C LYS A 81 5.87 17.84 -26.28
N GLU A 82 6.48 16.65 -26.31
CA GLU A 82 6.14 15.60 -27.29
C GLU A 82 4.79 14.90 -27.02
N ALA A 83 4.28 14.95 -25.79
CA ALA A 83 3.13 14.14 -25.38
C ALA A 83 1.78 14.72 -25.86
N ASP A 84 0.90 13.85 -26.33
CA ASP A 84 -0.53 14.13 -26.49
C ASP A 84 -1.27 14.01 -25.15
N MET A 85 -0.82 13.08 -24.30
CA MET A 85 -1.40 12.74 -23.00
C MET A 85 -0.32 12.61 -21.94
N ILE A 86 -0.54 13.25 -20.78
CA ILE A 86 0.43 13.30 -19.68
C ILE A 86 -0.19 12.70 -18.43
N PHE A 87 0.37 11.60 -17.94
CA PHE A 87 0.02 11.00 -16.67
C PHE A 87 0.84 11.62 -15.54
N ILE A 88 0.16 12.08 -14.49
CA ILE A 88 0.79 12.54 -13.25
C ILE A 88 0.70 11.40 -12.23
N SER A 89 1.86 10.78 -11.94
CA SER A 89 1.99 9.62 -11.06
C SER A 89 3.04 9.87 -9.96
N VAL A 90 3.01 11.07 -9.39
CA VAL A 90 3.93 11.49 -8.33
C VAL A 90 3.39 11.19 -6.95
N ASN A 91 4.28 11.20 -5.95
CA ASN A 91 3.90 10.97 -4.56
C ASN A 91 2.95 12.06 -4.03
N THR A 92 1.99 11.61 -3.21
CA THR A 92 1.08 12.46 -2.43
C THR A 92 1.24 12.11 -0.95
N PRO A 93 2.33 12.54 -0.29
CA PRO A 93 2.58 12.20 1.10
C PRO A 93 1.54 12.87 2.01
N THR A 94 1.38 12.31 3.21
CA THR A 94 0.60 12.97 4.25
C THR A 94 1.35 14.21 4.74
N LYS A 95 0.63 15.30 4.92
CA LYS A 95 1.16 16.57 5.38
C LYS A 95 1.72 16.46 6.80
N THR A 96 2.94 16.92 7.02
CA THR A 96 3.63 16.81 8.32
C THR A 96 3.62 18.12 9.13
N TYR A 97 2.96 19.17 8.62
CA TYR A 97 2.97 20.51 9.22
C TYR A 97 1.63 21.23 9.03
N GLY A 98 1.40 22.23 9.88
CA GLY A 98 0.27 23.17 9.76
C GLY A 98 -1.11 22.51 9.83
N VAL A 99 -2.11 23.18 9.27
CA VAL A 99 -3.49 22.68 9.21
C VAL A 99 -3.57 21.40 8.41
N GLY A 100 -4.20 20.36 8.96
CA GLY A 100 -4.28 19.03 8.35
C GLY A 100 -3.04 18.16 8.56
N LYS A 101 -2.11 18.54 9.45
CA LYS A 101 -0.96 17.70 9.83
C LYS A 101 -1.42 16.30 10.23
N GLY A 102 -0.77 15.28 9.67
CA GLY A 102 -1.06 13.87 9.92
C GLY A 102 -2.28 13.30 9.19
N MET A 103 -3.06 14.14 8.46
CA MET A 103 -4.32 13.73 7.83
C MET A 103 -4.43 14.16 6.36
N ALA A 104 -4.15 15.42 6.07
CA ALA A 104 -4.29 15.98 4.72
C ALA A 104 -3.19 15.46 3.79
N ALA A 105 -3.51 15.28 2.51
CA ALA A 105 -2.50 15.04 1.48
C ALA A 105 -1.71 16.33 1.17
N ASP A 106 -0.39 16.19 1.00
CA ASP A 106 0.46 17.28 0.50
C ASP A 106 0.50 17.23 -1.02
N LEU A 107 -0.11 18.21 -1.65
CA LEU A 107 -0.23 18.31 -3.11
C LEU A 107 0.96 19.01 -3.78
N LYS A 108 1.99 19.38 -3.01
CA LYS A 108 3.15 20.13 -3.52
C LYS A 108 3.72 19.57 -4.83
N TYR A 109 3.89 18.25 -4.92
CA TYR A 109 4.46 17.65 -6.13
C TYR A 109 3.49 17.68 -7.32
N ILE A 110 2.19 17.55 -7.06
CA ILE A 110 1.14 17.69 -8.07
C ILE A 110 1.13 19.11 -8.63
N GLU A 111 1.16 20.12 -7.75
CA GLU A 111 1.20 21.53 -8.15
C GLU A 111 2.47 21.87 -8.96
N LEU A 112 3.63 21.34 -8.55
CA LEU A 112 4.87 21.52 -9.28
C LEU A 112 4.79 20.95 -10.70
N CYS A 113 4.21 19.74 -10.85
CA CYS A 113 4.00 19.13 -12.16
C CYS A 113 3.04 19.99 -13.02
N ALA A 114 1.93 20.49 -12.45
CA ALA A 114 0.99 21.33 -13.17
C ALA A 114 1.65 22.62 -13.69
N ARG A 115 2.45 23.29 -12.84
CA ARG A 115 3.20 24.49 -13.24
C ARG A 115 4.21 24.21 -14.33
N GLN A 116 4.97 23.12 -14.20
CA GLN A 116 5.94 22.71 -15.22
C GLN A 116 5.24 22.39 -16.55
N ILE A 117 4.11 21.69 -16.52
CA ILE A 117 3.31 21.41 -17.72
C ILE A 117 2.83 22.73 -18.36
N ALA A 118 2.28 23.66 -17.57
CA ALA A 118 1.82 24.95 -18.05
C ALA A 118 2.94 25.76 -18.71
N ASP A 119 4.14 25.73 -18.13
CA ASP A 119 5.30 26.45 -18.63
C ASP A 119 5.87 25.84 -19.92
N VAL A 120 5.82 24.51 -20.04
CA VAL A 120 6.53 23.78 -21.11
C VAL A 120 5.61 23.43 -22.29
N ALA A 121 4.33 23.14 -22.07
CA ALA A 121 3.42 22.71 -23.11
C ALA A 121 3.30 23.77 -24.24
N GLU A 122 3.32 23.31 -25.48
CA GLU A 122 3.21 24.13 -26.70
C GLU A 122 1.91 23.85 -27.48
N ASP A 123 1.26 22.71 -27.18
CA ASP A 123 0.01 22.24 -27.80
C ASP A 123 -0.97 21.79 -26.73
N ASP A 124 -2.24 21.61 -27.12
CA ASP A 124 -3.30 21.08 -26.26
C ASP A 124 -2.92 19.71 -25.68
N LYS A 125 -3.19 19.51 -24.39
CA LYS A 125 -2.80 18.30 -23.67
C LYS A 125 -3.98 17.69 -22.91
N ILE A 126 -4.01 16.35 -22.86
CA ILE A 126 -4.85 15.60 -21.92
C ILE A 126 -3.98 15.28 -20.69
N ILE A 127 -4.39 15.74 -19.53
CA ILE A 127 -3.72 15.51 -18.25
C ILE A 127 -4.49 14.42 -17.51
N VAL A 128 -3.79 13.37 -17.10
CA VAL A 128 -4.39 12.22 -16.40
C VAL A 128 -3.82 12.15 -14.99
N GLU A 129 -4.66 12.41 -14.00
CA GLU A 129 -4.35 12.17 -12.60
C GLU A 129 -4.36 10.66 -12.32
N LYS A 130 -3.19 10.08 -12.10
CA LYS A 130 -3.05 8.67 -11.76
C LYS A 130 -2.81 8.44 -10.28
N SER A 131 -2.22 9.42 -9.59
CA SER A 131 -2.02 9.39 -8.13
C SER A 131 -3.36 9.35 -7.39
N THR A 132 -3.36 8.79 -6.17
CA THR A 132 -4.51 8.90 -5.26
C THR A 132 -4.56 10.33 -4.71
N LEU A 133 -5.62 11.05 -5.02
CA LEU A 133 -5.77 12.48 -4.75
C LEU A 133 -7.03 12.78 -3.95
N PRO A 134 -7.04 13.85 -3.14
CA PRO A 134 -8.25 14.39 -2.54
C PRO A 134 -9.27 14.80 -3.61
N VAL A 135 -10.55 14.68 -3.27
CA VAL A 135 -11.61 15.21 -4.14
C VAL A 135 -11.40 16.71 -4.38
N ARG A 136 -11.58 17.15 -5.64
CA ARG A 136 -11.35 18.51 -6.16
C ARG A 136 -9.89 18.88 -6.42
N THR A 137 -8.98 17.91 -6.44
CA THR A 137 -7.61 18.17 -6.90
C THR A 137 -7.58 18.56 -8.38
N ALA A 138 -8.38 17.92 -9.22
CA ALA A 138 -8.49 18.26 -10.64
C ALA A 138 -8.91 19.74 -10.87
N GLU A 139 -9.75 20.29 -9.98
CA GLU A 139 -10.10 21.73 -10.04
C GLU A 139 -8.88 22.61 -9.74
N ALA A 140 -8.07 22.26 -8.73
CA ALA A 140 -6.86 22.99 -8.42
C ALA A 140 -5.83 22.91 -9.57
N LEU A 141 -5.67 21.73 -10.18
CA LEU A 141 -4.84 21.54 -11.37
C LEU A 141 -5.35 22.39 -12.54
N LYS A 142 -6.66 22.36 -12.81
CA LYS A 142 -7.29 23.15 -13.87
C LYS A 142 -7.02 24.65 -13.68
N ASN A 143 -7.18 25.14 -12.46
CA ASN A 143 -6.90 26.55 -12.14
C ASN A 143 -5.43 26.92 -12.39
N ILE A 144 -4.47 26.03 -12.11
CA ILE A 144 -3.06 26.29 -12.40
C ILE A 144 -2.78 26.28 -13.90
N LEU A 145 -3.29 25.28 -14.61
CA LEU A 145 -3.06 25.09 -16.04
C LEU A 145 -3.71 26.17 -16.90
N ASP A 146 -4.94 26.56 -16.60
CA ASP A 146 -5.68 27.57 -17.36
C ASP A 146 -5.16 28.99 -17.11
N ASN A 147 -4.37 29.23 -16.05
CA ASN A 147 -3.72 30.52 -15.79
C ASN A 147 -2.34 30.66 -16.46
N THR A 148 -2.06 29.85 -17.47
CA THR A 148 -0.88 30.06 -18.33
C THR A 148 -1.09 31.25 -19.28
N SER A 149 0.01 31.90 -19.69
CA SER A 149 -0.01 32.96 -20.72
C SER A 149 -0.09 32.44 -22.15
N LYS A 150 -0.10 31.11 -22.32
CA LYS A 150 -0.11 30.46 -23.64
C LYS A 150 -1.56 30.12 -24.08
N ASP A 151 -1.80 30.11 -25.37
CA ASP A 151 -3.05 29.67 -25.98
C ASP A 151 -3.04 28.13 -26.14
N VAL A 152 -3.02 27.44 -25.00
CA VAL A 152 -3.00 25.97 -24.91
C VAL A 152 -4.14 25.52 -24.02
N LYS A 153 -4.91 24.52 -24.47
CA LYS A 153 -6.03 23.97 -23.72
C LYS A 153 -5.63 22.67 -23.00
N PHE A 154 -6.12 22.54 -21.78
CA PHE A 154 -5.89 21.37 -20.95
C PHE A 154 -7.20 20.69 -20.58
N GLN A 155 -7.31 19.38 -20.89
CA GLN A 155 -8.41 18.55 -20.41
C GLN A 155 -7.89 17.67 -19.29
N ILE A 156 -8.57 17.66 -18.13
CA ILE A 156 -8.13 16.89 -16.98
C ILE A 156 -9.02 15.67 -16.79
N LEU A 157 -8.39 14.51 -16.68
CA LEU A 157 -9.03 13.23 -16.37
C LEU A 157 -8.52 12.72 -15.03
N SER A 158 -9.42 12.13 -14.24
CA SER A 158 -9.07 11.31 -13.08
C SER A 158 -9.09 9.84 -13.50
N ASN A 159 -7.97 9.16 -13.35
CA ASN A 159 -7.84 7.72 -13.62
C ASN A 159 -7.12 7.03 -12.46
N PRO A 160 -7.79 6.92 -11.29
CA PRO A 160 -7.19 6.37 -10.09
C PRO A 160 -6.80 4.92 -10.27
N GLU A 161 -5.76 4.49 -9.53
CA GLU A 161 -5.25 3.13 -9.55
C GLU A 161 -5.90 2.27 -8.48
N PHE A 162 -6.28 1.05 -8.83
CA PHE A 162 -6.87 0.07 -7.92
C PHE A 162 -6.00 -1.20 -7.73
N LEU A 163 -4.76 -1.17 -8.21
CA LEU A 163 -3.80 -2.27 -8.04
C LEU A 163 -3.45 -2.52 -6.56
N ALA A 164 -3.06 -3.74 -6.27
CA ALA A 164 -2.45 -4.12 -5.01
C ALA A 164 -0.98 -4.51 -5.24
N GLU A 165 -0.10 -4.10 -4.34
CA GLU A 165 1.32 -4.49 -4.35
C GLU A 165 1.43 -6.03 -4.28
N GLY A 166 2.35 -6.61 -5.04
CA GLY A 166 2.50 -8.06 -5.19
C GLY A 166 1.60 -8.69 -6.27
N THR A 167 0.55 -7.98 -6.74
CA THR A 167 -0.33 -8.40 -7.84
C THR A 167 -0.53 -7.31 -8.89
N ALA A 168 0.23 -6.22 -8.82
CA ALA A 168 0.00 -5.02 -9.61
C ALA A 168 -0.02 -5.29 -11.13
N VAL A 169 0.86 -6.13 -11.64
CA VAL A 169 0.89 -6.49 -13.07
C VAL A 169 -0.39 -7.24 -13.47
N GLN A 170 -0.84 -8.19 -12.66
CA GLN A 170 -2.08 -8.94 -12.94
C GLN A 170 -3.31 -8.05 -12.85
N ASP A 171 -3.36 -7.16 -11.85
CA ASP A 171 -4.46 -6.21 -11.68
C ASP A 171 -4.53 -5.20 -12.84
N LEU A 172 -3.39 -4.82 -13.44
CA LEU A 172 -3.34 -3.95 -14.61
C LEU A 172 -3.68 -4.67 -15.91
N LEU A 173 -3.29 -5.95 -16.06
CA LEU A 173 -3.61 -6.76 -17.25
C LEU A 173 -5.07 -7.23 -17.26
N ASN A 174 -5.62 -7.57 -16.08
CA ASN A 174 -6.97 -8.10 -15.91
C ASN A 174 -7.72 -7.33 -14.81
N PRO A 175 -7.92 -6.01 -14.96
CA PRO A 175 -8.54 -5.20 -13.92
C PRO A 175 -10.00 -5.62 -13.69
N ASP A 176 -10.44 -5.60 -12.43
CA ASP A 176 -11.87 -5.67 -12.10
C ASP A 176 -12.62 -4.48 -12.74
N ARG A 177 -11.96 -3.33 -12.79
CA ARG A 177 -12.44 -2.10 -13.44
C ARG A 177 -11.30 -1.13 -13.75
N VAL A 178 -11.48 -0.35 -14.81
CA VAL A 178 -10.76 0.91 -15.09
C VAL A 178 -11.74 2.05 -14.91
N LEU A 179 -11.43 3.03 -14.05
CA LEU A 179 -12.28 4.18 -13.81
C LEU A 179 -11.68 5.43 -14.46
N ILE A 180 -12.47 6.14 -15.25
CA ILE A 180 -12.05 7.36 -15.94
C ILE A 180 -13.07 8.46 -15.66
N GLY A 181 -12.69 9.45 -14.86
CA GLY A 181 -13.46 10.65 -14.59
C GLY A 181 -13.06 11.79 -15.52
N GLY A 182 -14.01 12.57 -15.99
CA GLY A 182 -13.73 13.75 -16.80
C GLY A 182 -14.83 14.77 -16.71
N GLU A 183 -14.55 15.97 -17.22
CA GLU A 183 -15.56 17.04 -17.33
C GLU A 183 -16.72 16.60 -18.24
N GLN A 184 -17.94 17.04 -17.89
CA GLN A 184 -19.15 16.67 -18.63
C GLN A 184 -19.44 17.61 -19.82
N THR A 185 -18.36 18.21 -20.37
CA THR A 185 -18.36 18.99 -21.62
C THR A 185 -18.14 18.10 -22.82
N GLU A 186 -18.26 18.63 -24.04
CA GLU A 186 -17.96 17.87 -25.26
C GLU A 186 -16.47 17.51 -25.33
N GLU A 187 -15.59 18.46 -25.05
CA GLU A 187 -14.15 18.29 -25.01
C GLU A 187 -13.72 17.31 -23.93
N GLY A 188 -14.32 17.40 -22.73
CA GLY A 188 -14.09 16.45 -21.64
C GLY A 188 -14.45 15.01 -22.01
N ARG A 189 -15.61 14.82 -22.67
CA ARG A 189 -16.01 13.48 -23.18
C ARG A 189 -15.08 12.97 -24.29
N MET A 190 -14.59 13.86 -25.15
CA MET A 190 -13.59 13.48 -26.16
C MET A 190 -12.28 13.05 -25.50
N ALA A 191 -11.81 13.76 -24.48
CA ALA A 191 -10.63 13.40 -23.71
C ALA A 191 -10.82 12.06 -22.97
N GLN A 192 -12.00 11.83 -22.32
CA GLN A 192 -12.32 10.54 -21.71
C GLN A 192 -12.26 9.42 -22.75
N LYS A 193 -12.89 9.63 -23.91
CA LYS A 193 -12.87 8.62 -25.00
C LYS A 193 -11.45 8.31 -25.45
N ALA A 194 -10.58 9.28 -25.57
CA ALA A 194 -9.18 9.06 -25.96
C ALA A 194 -8.45 8.13 -24.97
N LEU A 195 -8.69 8.24 -23.66
CA LEU A 195 -8.12 7.36 -22.66
C LEU A 195 -8.83 5.99 -22.63
N VAL A 196 -10.15 5.94 -22.83
CA VAL A 196 -10.90 4.69 -23.02
C VAL A 196 -10.30 3.89 -24.18
N ASP A 197 -10.01 4.52 -25.31
CA ASP A 197 -9.46 3.89 -26.52
C ASP A 197 -8.05 3.30 -26.25
N VAL A 198 -7.27 3.90 -25.33
CA VAL A 198 -5.99 3.32 -24.89
C VAL A 198 -6.23 2.01 -24.12
N TYR A 199 -7.08 2.03 -23.09
CA TYR A 199 -7.36 0.85 -22.28
C TYR A 199 -8.10 -0.26 -23.04
N ALA A 200 -8.94 0.09 -24.01
CA ALA A 200 -9.70 -0.86 -24.84
C ALA A 200 -8.83 -1.80 -25.69
N ASN A 201 -7.51 -1.54 -25.79
CA ASN A 201 -6.60 -2.47 -26.45
C ASN A 201 -6.46 -3.81 -25.70
N TRP A 202 -6.77 -3.88 -24.38
CA TRP A 202 -6.69 -5.14 -23.62
C TRP A 202 -7.77 -5.29 -22.55
N VAL A 203 -8.47 -4.23 -22.17
CA VAL A 203 -9.54 -4.26 -21.16
C VAL A 203 -10.90 -4.33 -21.85
N PRO A 204 -11.76 -5.29 -21.50
CA PRO A 204 -13.14 -5.35 -21.99
C PRO A 204 -13.93 -4.08 -21.68
N SER A 205 -14.77 -3.64 -22.61
CA SER A 205 -15.48 -2.36 -22.50
C SER A 205 -16.45 -2.28 -21.31
N ASP A 206 -17.01 -3.39 -20.87
CA ASP A 206 -17.87 -3.50 -19.69
C ASP A 206 -17.12 -3.27 -18.36
N ARG A 207 -15.81 -3.33 -18.38
CA ARG A 207 -14.93 -3.03 -17.23
C ARG A 207 -14.36 -1.62 -17.26
N ILE A 208 -14.59 -0.83 -18.31
CA ILE A 208 -14.15 0.57 -18.40
C ILE A 208 -15.34 1.48 -18.03
N LEU A 209 -15.25 2.07 -16.85
CA LEU A 209 -16.30 2.94 -16.29
C LEU A 209 -15.93 4.39 -16.49
N THR A 210 -16.88 5.17 -17.03
CA THR A 210 -16.72 6.62 -17.17
C THR A 210 -17.66 7.36 -16.22
N THR A 211 -17.14 8.40 -15.55
CA THR A 211 -17.87 9.21 -14.57
C THR A 211 -17.51 10.70 -14.72
N ASN A 212 -18.12 11.56 -13.91
CA ASN A 212 -17.56 12.90 -13.71
C ASN A 212 -16.25 12.80 -12.88
N VAL A 213 -15.43 13.85 -12.95
CA VAL A 213 -14.10 13.85 -12.33
C VAL A 213 -14.15 13.69 -10.82
N TRP A 214 -15.10 14.36 -10.15
CA TRP A 214 -15.23 14.32 -8.68
C TRP A 214 -15.63 12.95 -8.14
N SER A 215 -16.53 12.28 -8.83
CA SER A 215 -16.93 10.91 -8.49
C SER A 215 -15.78 9.94 -8.65
N SER A 216 -14.93 10.12 -9.65
CA SER A 216 -13.75 9.29 -9.88
C SER A 216 -12.73 9.47 -8.74
N GLU A 217 -12.36 10.71 -8.39
CA GLU A 217 -11.44 11.01 -7.28
C GLU A 217 -11.97 10.41 -5.96
N LEU A 218 -13.24 10.65 -5.63
CA LEU A 218 -13.83 10.13 -4.39
C LEU A 218 -13.90 8.60 -4.38
N SER A 219 -14.15 7.96 -5.51
CA SER A 219 -14.28 6.50 -5.59
C SER A 219 -13.02 5.77 -5.14
N LYS A 220 -11.83 6.31 -5.40
CA LYS A 220 -10.57 5.71 -4.95
C LYS A 220 -10.44 5.74 -3.44
N LEU A 221 -10.64 6.90 -2.81
CA LEU A 221 -10.60 7.03 -1.35
C LEU A 221 -11.66 6.12 -0.70
N THR A 222 -12.87 6.14 -1.25
CA THR A 222 -13.99 5.31 -0.77
C THR A 222 -13.67 3.82 -0.86
N ALA A 223 -13.12 3.36 -1.99
CA ALA A 223 -12.76 1.94 -2.15
C ALA A 223 -11.75 1.49 -1.08
N ASN A 224 -10.69 2.26 -0.85
CA ASN A 224 -9.70 1.95 0.18
C ASN A 224 -10.30 2.01 1.59
N ALA A 225 -11.19 2.98 1.87
CA ALA A 225 -11.87 3.08 3.15
C ALA A 225 -12.78 1.88 3.42
N PHE A 226 -13.55 1.41 2.44
CA PHE A 226 -14.40 0.22 2.57
C PHE A 226 -13.58 -1.07 2.77
N LEU A 227 -12.46 -1.22 2.05
CA LEU A 227 -11.58 -2.38 2.24
C LEU A 227 -10.99 -2.41 3.65
N ALA A 228 -10.49 -1.29 4.13
CA ALA A 228 -9.93 -1.16 5.47
C ALA A 228 -11.01 -1.34 6.55
N GLN A 229 -12.22 -0.80 6.35
CA GLN A 229 -13.36 -1.00 7.25
C GLN A 229 -13.70 -2.49 7.40
N ARG A 230 -13.69 -3.27 6.30
CA ARG A 230 -13.96 -4.72 6.38
C ARG A 230 -12.94 -5.44 7.26
N VAL A 231 -11.65 -5.10 7.11
CA VAL A 231 -10.58 -5.65 7.96
C VAL A 231 -10.77 -5.21 9.41
N SER A 232 -11.03 -3.93 9.68
CA SER A 232 -11.29 -3.45 11.06
C SER A 232 -12.54 -4.09 11.67
N SER A 233 -13.59 -4.31 10.88
CA SER A 233 -14.83 -4.95 11.36
C SER A 233 -14.58 -6.40 11.77
N ILE A 234 -13.90 -7.21 10.98
CA ILE A 234 -13.61 -8.59 11.36
C ILE A 234 -12.59 -8.66 12.51
N ASN A 235 -11.66 -7.72 12.60
CA ASN A 235 -10.72 -7.60 13.72
C ASN A 235 -11.46 -7.25 15.02
N ALA A 236 -12.44 -6.35 14.99
CA ALA A 236 -13.27 -6.04 16.16
C ALA A 236 -14.04 -7.28 16.64
N LEU A 237 -14.61 -8.06 15.70
CA LEU A 237 -15.32 -9.30 16.03
C LEU A 237 -14.37 -10.40 16.53
N SER A 238 -13.10 -10.40 16.13
CA SER A 238 -12.12 -11.37 16.61
C SER A 238 -11.94 -11.31 18.12
N GLU A 239 -11.96 -10.12 18.72
CA GLU A 239 -11.88 -9.96 20.16
C GLU A 239 -13.12 -10.52 20.89
N LEU A 240 -14.30 -10.33 20.31
CA LEU A 240 -15.53 -10.92 20.85
C LEU A 240 -15.51 -12.45 20.74
N CYS A 241 -15.02 -13.00 19.63
CA CYS A 241 -14.86 -14.45 19.46
C CYS A 241 -13.98 -15.05 20.56
N GLU A 242 -12.83 -14.43 20.87
CA GLU A 242 -11.93 -14.87 21.95
C GLU A 242 -12.58 -14.88 23.35
N LYS A 243 -13.64 -14.09 23.58
CA LYS A 243 -14.39 -14.02 24.85
C LYS A 243 -15.59 -14.97 24.91
N THR A 244 -16.03 -15.46 23.76
CA THR A 244 -17.27 -16.26 23.64
C THR A 244 -17.03 -17.67 23.12
N GLU A 245 -15.75 -18.12 23.06
CA GLU A 245 -15.35 -19.42 22.52
C GLU A 245 -15.79 -19.65 21.06
N ALA A 246 -16.08 -18.57 20.33
CA ALA A 246 -16.33 -18.60 18.89
C ALA A 246 -15.03 -18.58 18.10
N ASP A 247 -15.07 -19.06 16.86
CA ASP A 247 -13.94 -18.97 15.90
C ASP A 247 -14.24 -17.91 14.85
N VAL A 248 -13.40 -16.88 14.77
CA VAL A 248 -13.57 -15.78 13.81
C VAL A 248 -13.54 -16.24 12.35
N ASN A 249 -12.81 -17.33 12.03
CA ASN A 249 -12.78 -17.88 10.68
C ASN A 249 -14.12 -18.53 10.30
N GLU A 250 -14.78 -19.19 11.24
CA GLU A 250 -16.13 -19.74 11.02
C GLU A 250 -17.15 -18.62 10.83
N VAL A 251 -17.08 -17.58 11.66
CA VAL A 251 -17.91 -16.37 11.51
C VAL A 251 -17.67 -15.72 10.14
N ALA A 252 -16.40 -15.47 9.78
CA ALA A 252 -16.04 -14.88 8.49
C ALA A 252 -16.51 -15.72 7.31
N ARG A 253 -16.38 -17.06 7.38
CA ARG A 253 -16.86 -17.98 6.36
C ARG A 253 -18.39 -17.90 6.23
N ALA A 254 -19.09 -17.94 7.36
CA ALA A 254 -20.57 -17.92 7.38
C ALA A 254 -21.12 -16.62 6.77
N ILE A 255 -20.63 -15.46 7.20
CA ILE A 255 -21.08 -14.17 6.64
C ILE A 255 -20.58 -13.94 5.20
N GLY A 256 -19.40 -14.45 4.87
CA GLY A 256 -18.80 -14.30 3.55
C GLY A 256 -19.48 -15.12 2.44
N THR A 257 -20.30 -16.12 2.78
CA THR A 257 -21.15 -16.87 1.81
C THR A 257 -22.36 -16.07 1.35
N ASP A 258 -22.78 -15.04 2.12
CA ASP A 258 -23.82 -14.12 1.66
C ASP A 258 -23.26 -13.27 0.50
N SER A 259 -23.87 -13.39 -0.69
CA SER A 259 -23.42 -12.67 -1.90
C SER A 259 -23.43 -11.14 -1.76
N ARG A 260 -24.22 -10.60 -0.83
CA ARG A 260 -24.29 -9.17 -0.51
C ARG A 260 -23.07 -8.70 0.28
N ILE A 261 -22.40 -9.61 1.00
CA ILE A 261 -21.17 -9.35 1.77
C ILE A 261 -19.95 -9.82 1.00
N GLY A 262 -19.92 -11.09 0.57
CA GLY A 262 -18.79 -11.72 -0.10
C GLY A 262 -17.58 -12.01 0.82
N PRO A 263 -16.69 -12.94 0.44
CA PRO A 263 -15.65 -13.48 1.34
C PRO A 263 -14.38 -12.63 1.43
N LYS A 264 -14.17 -11.67 0.54
CA LYS A 264 -12.90 -10.92 0.45
C LYS A 264 -12.79 -9.92 1.61
N PHE A 265 -11.56 -9.72 2.15
CA PHE A 265 -11.24 -8.79 3.24
C PHE A 265 -11.94 -9.10 4.58
N LEU A 266 -12.22 -10.36 4.86
CA LEU A 266 -12.79 -10.85 6.12
C LEU A 266 -11.81 -11.74 6.90
N LYS A 267 -10.52 -11.68 6.64
CA LYS A 267 -9.50 -12.37 7.41
C LYS A 267 -9.03 -11.48 8.55
N ALA A 268 -9.26 -11.90 9.79
CA ALA A 268 -8.74 -11.19 10.96
C ALA A 268 -7.21 -11.27 11.02
N SER A 269 -6.58 -10.30 11.64
CA SER A 269 -5.12 -10.22 11.74
C SER A 269 -4.71 -9.25 12.86
N VAL A 270 -3.40 -9.10 13.06
CA VAL A 270 -2.81 -8.13 13.99
C VAL A 270 -3.08 -6.66 13.61
N GLY A 271 -3.70 -6.41 12.48
CA GLY A 271 -4.03 -5.10 11.94
C GLY A 271 -3.61 -4.96 10.49
N PHE A 272 -4.19 -3.99 9.79
CA PHE A 272 -3.76 -3.64 8.45
C PHE A 272 -2.62 -2.62 8.47
N GLY A 273 -1.80 -2.65 7.42
CA GLY A 273 -0.73 -1.70 7.12
C GLY A 273 -0.76 -1.31 5.65
N GLY A 274 0.40 -0.91 5.13
CA GLY A 274 0.57 -0.44 3.76
C GLY A 274 0.33 1.04 3.59
N SER A 275 0.87 1.60 2.54
CA SER A 275 0.90 3.04 2.29
C SER A 275 -0.44 3.72 2.04
N CYS A 276 -1.51 2.94 1.79
CA CYS A 276 -2.75 3.49 1.24
C CYS A 276 -3.87 3.61 2.28
N PHE A 277 -4.19 2.55 3.02
CA PHE A 277 -5.41 2.51 3.83
C PHE A 277 -5.48 3.62 4.88
N GLN A 278 -4.47 3.71 5.73
CA GLN A 278 -4.44 4.72 6.79
C GLN A 278 -4.46 6.14 6.22
N LYS A 279 -3.58 6.40 5.24
CA LYS A 279 -3.47 7.71 4.60
C LYS A 279 -4.79 8.15 3.96
N ASP A 280 -5.43 7.26 3.20
CA ASP A 280 -6.64 7.60 2.44
C ASP A 280 -7.85 7.80 3.36
N ILE A 281 -7.97 7.01 4.43
CA ILE A 281 -9.01 7.21 5.44
C ILE A 281 -8.80 8.54 6.18
N LEU A 282 -7.59 8.83 6.65
CA LEU A 282 -7.30 10.09 7.34
C LEU A 282 -7.55 11.30 6.43
N ASN A 283 -7.25 11.17 5.14
CA ASN A 283 -7.58 12.19 4.15
C ASN A 283 -9.11 12.35 3.97
N LEU A 284 -9.86 11.25 3.92
CA LEU A 284 -11.32 11.27 3.87
C LEU A 284 -11.92 11.93 5.12
N VAL A 285 -11.40 11.62 6.31
CA VAL A 285 -11.77 12.24 7.58
C VAL A 285 -11.49 13.75 7.55
N TYR A 286 -10.31 14.16 7.10
CA TYR A 286 -9.94 15.57 6.98
C TYR A 286 -10.85 16.33 6.02
N ILE A 287 -11.12 15.78 4.83
CA ILE A 287 -12.02 16.39 3.85
C ILE A 287 -13.43 16.52 4.44
N SER A 288 -13.96 15.47 5.09
CA SER A 288 -15.27 15.50 5.71
C SER A 288 -15.37 16.61 6.77
N ARG A 289 -14.37 16.76 7.63
CA ARG A 289 -14.30 17.85 8.61
C ARG A 289 -14.24 19.21 7.95
N SER A 290 -13.50 19.35 6.85
CA SER A 290 -13.39 20.64 6.14
C SER A 290 -14.70 21.11 5.51
N TYR A 291 -15.60 20.16 5.22
CA TYR A 291 -16.98 20.45 4.77
C TYR A 291 -18.00 20.51 5.91
N GLY A 292 -17.56 20.45 7.18
CA GLY A 292 -18.46 20.50 8.34
C GLY A 292 -19.24 19.21 8.58
N LEU A 293 -18.82 18.08 8.01
CA LEU A 293 -19.49 16.78 8.10
C LEU A 293 -18.86 15.95 9.25
N GLN A 294 -19.08 16.38 10.49
CA GLN A 294 -18.41 15.79 11.66
C GLN A 294 -18.76 14.33 11.87
N GLU A 295 -20.03 13.96 11.77
CA GLU A 295 -20.49 12.57 11.97
C GLU A 295 -19.90 11.63 10.91
N VAL A 296 -19.74 12.09 9.68
CA VAL A 296 -19.10 11.32 8.60
C VAL A 296 -17.61 11.11 8.92
N ALA A 297 -16.95 12.17 9.37
CA ALA A 297 -15.55 12.10 9.76
C ALA A 297 -15.33 11.12 10.92
N ASP A 298 -16.13 11.22 11.97
CA ASP A 298 -16.05 10.38 13.17
C ASP A 298 -16.30 8.91 12.83
N TYR A 299 -17.24 8.62 11.95
CA TYR A 299 -17.52 7.25 11.47
C TYR A 299 -16.26 6.62 10.81
N TRP A 300 -15.62 7.33 9.89
CA TRP A 300 -14.45 6.79 9.19
C TRP A 300 -13.20 6.75 10.08
N GLU A 301 -13.06 7.67 11.01
CA GLU A 301 -11.94 7.68 11.97
C GLU A 301 -11.95 6.46 12.88
N GLN A 302 -13.14 5.90 13.21
CA GLN A 302 -13.25 4.67 14.00
C GLN A 302 -12.55 3.47 13.35
N VAL A 303 -12.40 3.45 12.03
CA VAL A 303 -11.68 2.38 11.33
C VAL A 303 -10.19 2.40 11.72
N ILE A 304 -9.59 3.58 11.84
CA ILE A 304 -8.20 3.75 12.27
C ILE A 304 -8.05 3.45 13.77
N ILE A 305 -8.93 3.99 14.60
CA ILE A 305 -8.92 3.76 16.05
C ILE A 305 -9.00 2.27 16.36
N MET A 306 -9.85 1.53 15.66
CA MET A 306 -9.97 0.08 15.80
C MET A 306 -8.71 -0.66 15.33
N ASN A 307 -8.08 -0.21 14.24
CA ASN A 307 -6.83 -0.80 13.76
C ASN A 307 -5.69 -0.61 14.78
N ASP A 308 -5.57 0.57 15.36
CA ASP A 308 -4.57 0.86 16.39
C ASP A 308 -4.85 0.10 17.69
N HIS A 309 -6.13 -0.05 18.06
CA HIS A 309 -6.54 -0.91 19.18
C HIS A 309 -6.09 -2.36 18.94
N GLN A 310 -6.30 -2.89 17.75
CA GLN A 310 -5.93 -4.27 17.39
C GLN A 310 -4.42 -4.52 17.53
N LYS A 311 -3.57 -3.60 17.05
CA LYS A 311 -2.11 -3.66 17.19
C LYS A 311 -1.69 -3.67 18.67
N ARG A 312 -2.17 -2.70 19.45
CA ARG A 312 -1.90 -2.60 20.91
C ARG A 312 -2.42 -3.81 21.69
N ARG A 313 -3.60 -4.31 21.33
CA ARG A 313 -4.18 -5.51 21.95
C ARG A 313 -3.28 -6.72 21.76
N PHE A 314 -2.73 -6.91 20.57
CA PHE A 314 -1.83 -8.02 20.28
C PHE A 314 -0.54 -7.95 21.15
N ALA A 315 0.12 -6.78 21.20
CA ALA A 315 1.26 -6.55 22.08
C ALA A 315 0.90 -6.79 23.56
N SER A 316 -0.22 -6.24 24.02
CA SER A 316 -0.71 -6.43 25.41
C SER A 316 -0.96 -7.89 25.74
N ASN A 317 -1.48 -8.68 24.80
CA ASN A 317 -1.68 -10.12 24.99
C ASN A 317 -0.37 -10.87 25.15
N ILE A 318 0.67 -10.51 24.39
CA ILE A 318 2.02 -11.06 24.57
C ILE A 318 2.51 -10.77 26.00
N VAL A 319 2.46 -9.51 26.44
CA VAL A 319 2.91 -9.11 27.79
C VAL A 319 2.15 -9.87 28.88
N LYS A 320 0.81 -9.91 28.80
CA LYS A 320 -0.05 -10.60 29.78
C LYS A 320 0.23 -12.09 29.86
N THR A 321 0.36 -12.75 28.70
CA THR A 321 0.58 -14.19 28.62
C THR A 321 1.99 -14.56 29.13
N LEU A 322 2.97 -13.68 28.97
CA LEU A 322 4.32 -13.87 29.52
C LEU A 322 4.44 -13.37 30.98
N TYR A 323 3.39 -13.55 31.77
CA TYR A 323 3.34 -13.26 33.22
C TYR A 323 3.40 -11.77 33.54
N ASN A 324 2.79 -10.93 32.71
CA ASN A 324 2.73 -9.46 32.84
C ASN A 324 4.10 -8.75 32.82
N THR A 325 5.11 -9.36 32.23
CA THR A 325 6.40 -8.72 32.00
C THR A 325 7.13 -9.39 30.83
N VAL A 326 7.74 -8.59 30.00
CA VAL A 326 8.63 -9.04 28.91
C VAL A 326 10.03 -8.46 29.03
N SER A 327 10.31 -7.74 30.13
CA SER A 327 11.62 -7.15 30.36
C SER A 327 12.73 -8.23 30.37
N GLY A 328 13.72 -8.05 29.50
CA GLY A 328 14.82 -9.00 29.30
C GLY A 328 14.39 -10.35 28.68
N LYS A 329 13.18 -10.44 28.15
CA LYS A 329 12.73 -11.66 27.46
C LYS A 329 12.95 -11.51 25.94
N LYS A 330 13.55 -12.54 25.35
CA LYS A 330 13.76 -12.63 23.91
C LYS A 330 12.46 -13.01 23.22
N ILE A 331 11.99 -12.18 22.30
CA ILE A 331 10.80 -12.39 21.47
C ILE A 331 11.23 -12.46 20.01
N ALA A 332 11.00 -13.60 19.36
CA ALA A 332 11.23 -13.79 17.92
C ALA A 332 10.04 -13.20 17.14
N MET A 333 10.27 -12.19 16.32
CA MET A 333 9.26 -11.62 15.41
C MET A 333 9.49 -12.13 14.00
N LEU A 334 8.52 -12.84 13.45
CA LEU A 334 8.54 -13.36 12.09
C LEU A 334 7.71 -12.50 11.16
N GLY A 335 8.40 -11.77 10.29
CA GLY A 335 7.82 -10.84 9.33
C GLY A 335 7.83 -9.39 9.80
N TRP A 336 8.19 -8.49 8.89
CA TRP A 336 8.22 -7.04 9.10
C TRP A 336 7.43 -6.29 8.03
N ALA A 337 7.41 -6.79 6.77
CA ALA A 337 6.55 -6.27 5.72
C ALA A 337 5.07 -6.31 6.15
N PHE A 338 4.24 -5.37 5.68
CA PHE A 338 2.83 -5.30 6.10
C PHE A 338 1.99 -6.49 5.61
N LYS A 339 2.44 -7.18 4.57
CA LYS A 339 1.90 -8.46 4.03
C LYS A 339 2.99 -9.23 3.30
N LYS A 340 2.71 -10.48 2.90
CA LYS A 340 3.62 -11.26 2.06
C LYS A 340 3.77 -10.69 0.64
N ASP A 341 4.80 -11.16 -0.06
CA ASP A 341 5.10 -10.87 -1.47
C ASP A 341 5.43 -9.40 -1.77
N THR A 342 5.87 -8.66 -0.74
CA THR A 342 6.37 -7.28 -0.86
C THR A 342 7.48 -7.01 0.16
N ASN A 343 8.26 -5.97 -0.09
CA ASN A 343 9.19 -5.41 0.89
C ASN A 343 8.68 -4.08 1.49
N ASP A 344 7.41 -3.73 1.25
CA ASP A 344 6.82 -2.51 1.80
C ASP A 344 6.51 -2.68 3.29
N THR A 345 7.09 -1.81 4.11
CA THR A 345 6.93 -1.80 5.56
C THR A 345 6.04 -0.68 6.07
N ARG A 346 5.60 0.22 5.20
CA ARG A 346 4.85 1.41 5.62
C ARG A 346 3.59 1.01 6.39
N GLU A 347 3.40 1.60 7.57
CA GLU A 347 2.28 1.34 8.48
C GLU A 347 2.12 -0.15 8.88
N SER A 348 3.18 -0.96 8.72
CA SER A 348 3.13 -2.35 9.15
C SER A 348 2.82 -2.47 10.63
N ALA A 349 1.94 -3.40 10.99
CA ALA A 349 1.62 -3.68 12.39
C ALA A 349 2.86 -4.13 13.20
N SER A 350 3.85 -4.73 12.52
CA SER A 350 5.11 -5.16 13.15
C SER A 350 5.85 -4.00 13.82
N ILE A 351 5.85 -2.82 13.20
CA ILE A 351 6.53 -1.63 13.72
C ILE A 351 5.93 -1.22 15.06
N TYR A 352 4.61 -1.12 15.14
CA TYR A 352 3.89 -0.68 16.35
C TYR A 352 3.92 -1.72 17.46
N VAL A 353 3.77 -3.01 17.12
CA VAL A 353 3.88 -4.09 18.09
C VAL A 353 5.31 -4.18 18.65
N ALA A 354 6.33 -4.03 17.80
CA ALA A 354 7.72 -3.98 18.25
C ALA A 354 7.95 -2.77 19.16
N ASP A 355 7.42 -1.60 18.81
CA ASP A 355 7.53 -0.39 19.63
C ASP A 355 6.93 -0.57 21.02
N ASP A 356 5.71 -1.13 21.10
CA ASP A 356 5.04 -1.43 22.37
C ASP A 356 5.85 -2.42 23.21
N LEU A 357 6.39 -3.50 22.61
CA LEU A 357 7.20 -4.49 23.32
C LEU A 357 8.56 -3.93 23.76
N LEU A 358 9.19 -3.05 22.99
CA LEU A 358 10.42 -2.37 23.37
C LEU A 358 10.20 -1.39 24.53
N ASN A 359 9.03 -0.73 24.59
CA ASN A 359 8.64 0.09 25.76
C ASN A 359 8.53 -0.75 27.04
N GLU A 360 8.16 -2.03 26.91
CA GLU A 360 8.15 -3.03 28.00
C GLU A 360 9.54 -3.69 28.21
N GLN A 361 10.59 -3.19 27.57
CA GLN A 361 11.97 -3.66 27.67
C GLN A 361 12.20 -5.12 27.20
N ALA A 362 11.43 -5.57 26.20
CA ALA A 362 11.69 -6.84 25.53
C ALA A 362 12.98 -6.76 24.69
N GLU A 363 13.63 -7.90 24.50
CA GLU A 363 14.67 -8.12 23.49
C GLU A 363 14.02 -8.73 22.24
N ILE A 364 14.04 -8.00 21.13
CA ILE A 364 13.37 -8.44 19.90
C ILE A 364 14.39 -8.96 18.90
N VAL A 365 14.14 -10.14 18.35
CA VAL A 365 14.89 -10.68 17.21
C VAL A 365 13.98 -10.82 16.02
N VAL A 366 14.30 -10.11 14.93
CA VAL A 366 13.44 -10.00 13.75
C VAL A 366 14.03 -10.76 12.58
N TYR A 367 13.19 -11.52 11.91
CA TYR A 367 13.46 -12.06 10.58
C TYR A 367 12.34 -11.68 9.62
N ASP A 368 12.71 -11.18 8.44
CA ASP A 368 11.83 -11.00 7.29
C ASP A 368 12.58 -11.37 6.01
N PRO A 369 12.00 -12.16 5.09
CA PRO A 369 12.72 -12.64 3.90
C PRO A 369 12.99 -11.54 2.85
N LYS A 370 12.37 -10.34 2.96
CA LYS A 370 12.45 -9.29 1.94
C LYS A 370 12.82 -7.91 2.49
N VAL A 371 12.72 -7.70 3.79
CA VAL A 371 13.01 -6.40 4.42
C VAL A 371 14.41 -6.39 5.00
N THR A 372 15.20 -5.38 4.67
CA THR A 372 16.58 -5.26 5.17
C THR A 372 16.65 -4.72 6.59
N ALA A 373 17.76 -4.97 7.27
CA ALA A 373 18.00 -4.45 8.62
C ALA A 373 17.95 -2.92 8.66
N GLU A 374 18.51 -2.25 7.65
CA GLU A 374 18.49 -0.79 7.54
C GLU A 374 17.07 -0.24 7.49
N GLN A 375 16.17 -0.93 6.76
CA GLN A 375 14.76 -0.51 6.67
C GLN A 375 14.05 -0.72 8.02
N ILE A 376 14.27 -1.85 8.69
CA ILE A 376 13.69 -2.13 10.01
C ILE A 376 14.08 -1.06 11.03
N TYR A 377 15.35 -0.70 11.09
CA TYR A 377 15.81 0.37 11.98
C TYR A 377 15.26 1.74 11.60
N ALA A 378 15.20 2.05 10.30
CA ALA A 378 14.63 3.31 9.82
C ALA A 378 13.15 3.46 10.19
N ASP A 379 12.37 2.37 10.11
CA ASP A 379 10.96 2.35 10.49
C ASP A 379 10.75 2.62 11.98
N LEU A 380 11.58 2.02 12.85
CA LEU A 380 11.54 2.28 14.29
C LEU A 380 11.99 3.71 14.62
N ASP A 381 13.06 4.20 13.98
CA ASP A 381 13.57 5.55 14.17
C ASP A 381 12.54 6.61 13.72
N TYR A 382 11.71 6.30 12.71
CA TYR A 382 10.64 7.18 12.23
C TYR A 382 9.57 7.46 13.29
N LEU A 383 9.29 6.52 14.20
CA LEU A 383 8.31 6.71 15.27
C LEU A 383 8.72 7.77 16.29
N ASN A 384 10.02 8.06 16.41
CA ASN A 384 10.57 9.02 17.39
C ASN A 384 10.19 8.72 18.86
N THR A 385 9.94 7.48 19.22
CA THR A 385 9.61 7.05 20.58
C THR A 385 10.87 6.79 21.42
N ARG A 386 11.95 6.40 20.74
CA ARG A 386 13.28 6.12 21.32
C ARG A 386 14.37 6.65 20.39
N SER A 387 15.60 6.75 20.92
CA SER A 387 16.78 7.06 20.10
C SER A 387 17.14 5.88 19.17
N SER A 388 17.83 6.16 18.06
CA SER A 388 18.34 5.13 17.16
C SER A 388 19.28 4.14 17.85
N GLU A 389 20.02 4.57 18.88
CA GLU A 389 20.90 3.71 19.67
C GLU A 389 20.09 2.71 20.51
N GLU A 390 19.02 3.18 21.17
CA GLU A 390 18.12 2.32 21.94
C GLU A 390 17.39 1.32 21.05
N ASN A 391 16.93 1.74 19.88
CA ASN A 391 16.33 0.82 18.90
C ASN A 391 17.30 -0.30 18.50
N ARG A 392 18.56 0.05 18.17
CA ARG A 392 19.58 -0.94 17.78
C ARG A 392 20.03 -1.83 18.93
N LYS A 393 19.91 -1.36 20.18
CA LYS A 393 20.20 -2.18 21.37
C LYS A 393 19.07 -3.18 21.67
N GLY A 394 17.80 -2.76 21.44
CA GLY A 394 16.63 -3.59 21.74
C GLY A 394 16.22 -4.55 20.62
N VAL A 395 16.71 -4.33 19.38
CA VAL A 395 16.35 -5.14 18.21
C VAL A 395 17.59 -5.71 17.54
N THR A 396 17.57 -7.01 17.32
CA THR A 396 18.55 -7.74 16.49
C THR A 396 17.85 -8.21 15.22
N VAL A 397 18.40 -7.91 14.06
CA VAL A 397 17.88 -8.42 12.78
C VAL A 397 18.79 -9.53 12.28
N VAL A 398 18.21 -10.67 11.91
CA VAL A 398 18.93 -11.85 11.45
C VAL A 398 18.58 -12.21 10.01
N ASN A 399 19.51 -12.89 9.34
CA ASN A 399 19.29 -13.37 7.96
C ASN A 399 18.88 -14.86 7.92
N ASP A 400 19.21 -15.63 8.95
CA ASP A 400 18.73 -17.00 9.12
C ASP A 400 17.61 -17.02 10.16
N PRO A 401 16.36 -17.40 9.78
CA PRO A 401 15.26 -17.46 10.73
C PRO A 401 15.53 -18.36 11.94
N MET A 402 16.40 -19.36 11.80
CA MET A 402 16.72 -20.29 12.90
C MET A 402 17.47 -19.62 14.07
N GLU A 403 18.11 -18.46 13.84
CA GLU A 403 18.75 -17.65 14.90
C GLU A 403 17.73 -16.93 15.78
N CYS A 404 16.50 -16.66 15.27
CA CYS A 404 15.45 -16.05 16.06
C CYS A 404 15.05 -16.91 17.27
N PHE A 405 15.06 -18.23 17.10
CA PHE A 405 14.39 -19.16 18.01
C PHE A 405 15.26 -19.63 19.18
N ASP A 406 16.59 -19.49 19.07
CA ASP A 406 17.49 -19.95 20.13
C ASP A 406 17.25 -19.16 21.43
N GLN A 407 16.92 -19.90 22.51
CA GLN A 407 16.57 -19.34 23.81
C GLN A 407 15.44 -18.26 23.78
N ALA A 408 14.57 -18.27 22.75
CA ALA A 408 13.42 -17.38 22.70
C ALA A 408 12.35 -17.80 23.71
N HIS A 409 11.71 -16.81 24.35
CA HIS A 409 10.59 -17.01 25.25
C HIS A 409 9.27 -17.11 24.46
N ALA A 410 9.16 -16.35 23.39
CA ALA A 410 7.98 -16.29 22.54
C ALA A 410 8.34 -16.09 21.08
N ILE A 411 7.42 -16.52 20.19
CA ILE A 411 7.42 -16.21 18.76
C ILE A 411 6.16 -15.41 18.49
N ALA A 412 6.27 -14.31 17.72
CA ALA A 412 5.16 -13.53 17.20
C ALA A 412 5.20 -13.54 15.66
N ILE A 413 4.17 -14.11 15.03
CA ILE A 413 4.02 -14.12 13.57
C ILE A 413 3.28 -12.85 13.16
N MET A 414 3.99 -11.96 12.45
CA MET A 414 3.51 -10.63 12.09
C MET A 414 3.13 -10.51 10.62
N THR A 415 3.74 -11.31 9.75
CA THR A 415 3.47 -11.34 8.30
C THR A 415 3.22 -12.77 7.84
N GLU A 416 2.30 -12.94 6.91
CA GLU A 416 1.85 -14.26 6.43
C GLU A 416 2.74 -14.85 5.33
N TRP A 417 4.07 -14.82 5.48
CA TRP A 417 4.98 -15.46 4.54
C TRP A 417 4.75 -16.96 4.48
N ASP A 418 4.68 -17.53 3.28
CA ASP A 418 4.35 -18.95 3.11
C ASP A 418 5.43 -19.85 3.69
N GLU A 419 6.71 -19.47 3.66
CA GLU A 419 7.81 -20.23 4.24
C GLU A 419 7.65 -20.52 5.74
N PHE A 420 6.95 -19.63 6.49
CA PHE A 420 6.75 -19.85 7.92
C PHE A 420 5.84 -21.04 8.22
N LYS A 421 5.00 -21.44 7.28
CA LYS A 421 4.15 -22.64 7.42
C LYS A 421 4.95 -23.95 7.34
N ASP A 422 6.06 -23.92 6.59
CA ASP A 422 6.84 -25.09 6.23
C ASP A 422 8.02 -25.34 7.19
N TYR A 423 8.17 -24.52 8.23
CA TYR A 423 9.24 -24.69 9.21
C TYR A 423 9.06 -25.96 10.03
N ASP A 424 10.19 -26.59 10.45
CA ASP A 424 10.19 -27.68 11.45
C ASP A 424 9.91 -27.11 12.85
N TRP A 425 8.62 -26.89 13.12
CA TRP A 425 8.13 -26.34 14.39
C TRP A 425 8.52 -27.17 15.61
N LYS A 426 8.70 -28.48 15.46
CA LYS A 426 9.17 -29.34 16.56
C LYS A 426 10.64 -29.06 16.89
N SER A 427 11.49 -28.88 15.89
CA SER A 427 12.87 -28.46 16.09
C SER A 427 12.96 -27.07 16.73
N ILE A 428 12.14 -26.14 16.26
CA ILE A 428 12.03 -24.78 16.81
C ILE A 428 11.62 -24.82 18.27
N TYR A 429 10.54 -25.56 18.60
CA TYR A 429 10.11 -25.75 19.97
C TYR A 429 11.28 -26.19 20.88
N ASN A 430 12.09 -27.14 20.44
CA ASN A 430 13.20 -27.65 21.25
C ASN A 430 14.31 -26.62 21.54
N LYS A 431 14.48 -25.61 20.66
CA LYS A 431 15.46 -24.53 20.84
C LYS A 431 15.00 -23.45 21.82
N MET A 432 13.70 -23.30 22.01
CA MET A 432 13.11 -22.26 22.83
C MET A 432 13.16 -22.57 24.33
N LEU A 433 13.09 -21.54 25.15
CA LEU A 433 12.82 -21.65 26.59
C LEU A 433 11.42 -22.20 26.84
N LYS A 434 11.24 -22.87 27.99
CA LYS A 434 9.95 -23.47 28.37
C LYS A 434 9.34 -22.72 29.57
N PRO A 435 8.03 -22.48 29.52
CA PRO A 435 7.08 -22.80 28.46
C PRO A 435 7.33 -21.95 27.22
N ALA A 436 7.22 -22.56 26.03
CA ALA A 436 7.40 -21.87 24.75
C ALA A 436 6.04 -21.29 24.27
N PHE A 437 6.00 -19.98 24.06
CA PHE A 437 4.80 -19.27 23.63
C PHE A 437 4.85 -18.97 22.13
N LEU A 438 3.69 -19.10 21.47
CA LEU A 438 3.54 -18.83 20.03
C LEU A 438 2.31 -17.98 19.78
N PHE A 439 2.49 -16.77 19.26
CA PHE A 439 1.45 -15.81 18.95
C PHE A 439 1.28 -15.70 17.44
N ASP A 440 0.20 -16.26 16.90
CA ASP A 440 -0.09 -16.19 15.47
C ASP A 440 -1.01 -14.99 15.16
N GLY A 441 -0.40 -13.88 14.78
CA GLY A 441 -1.08 -12.64 14.39
C GLY A 441 -1.67 -12.68 12.97
N ARG A 442 -1.48 -13.77 12.23
CA ARG A 442 -1.91 -13.90 10.83
C ARG A 442 -2.75 -15.13 10.54
N MET A 443 -2.95 -15.98 11.54
CA MET A 443 -3.72 -17.23 11.41
C MET A 443 -3.21 -18.09 10.24
N ILE A 444 -1.91 -18.38 10.24
CA ILE A 444 -1.26 -19.17 9.19
C ILE A 444 -0.88 -20.58 9.65
N LEU A 445 -0.84 -20.80 10.95
CA LEU A 445 -0.50 -22.10 11.53
C LEU A 445 -1.75 -22.86 11.99
N ASP A 446 -1.61 -24.18 12.02
CA ASP A 446 -2.61 -25.07 12.60
C ASP A 446 -2.46 -25.05 14.13
N HIS A 447 -3.44 -24.46 14.82
CA HIS A 447 -3.43 -24.26 16.25
C HIS A 447 -3.23 -25.57 17.01
N ASP A 448 -4.01 -26.58 16.70
CA ASP A 448 -4.04 -27.86 17.43
C ASP A 448 -2.70 -28.60 17.24
N LYS A 449 -2.11 -28.58 16.04
CA LYS A 449 -0.78 -29.12 15.80
C LYS A 449 0.31 -28.42 16.59
N MET A 450 0.24 -27.12 16.78
CA MET A 450 1.24 -26.38 17.55
C MET A 450 1.13 -26.73 19.04
N GLU A 451 -0.10 -26.87 19.56
CA GLU A 451 -0.33 -27.32 20.93
C GLU A 451 0.13 -28.78 21.14
N ASP A 452 -0.10 -29.68 20.19
CA ASP A 452 0.39 -31.07 20.22
C ASP A 452 1.93 -31.14 20.27
N ILE A 453 2.65 -30.19 19.64
CA ILE A 453 4.11 -30.07 19.76
C ILE A 453 4.52 -29.62 21.17
N GLY A 454 3.66 -28.86 21.87
CA GLY A 454 3.87 -28.35 23.22
C GLY A 454 3.91 -26.84 23.37
N PHE A 455 3.67 -26.06 22.28
CA PHE A 455 3.56 -24.62 22.37
C PHE A 455 2.35 -24.19 23.21
N LYS A 456 2.49 -23.08 23.92
CA LYS A 456 1.34 -22.32 24.43
C LYS A 456 0.91 -21.36 23.33
N MET A 457 -0.13 -21.76 22.58
CA MET A 457 -0.54 -21.04 21.38
C MET A 457 -1.60 -20.00 21.68
N TYR A 458 -1.45 -18.83 21.05
CA TYR A 458 -2.49 -17.81 20.90
C TYR A 458 -2.69 -17.52 19.41
N THR A 459 -3.93 -17.64 18.98
CA THR A 459 -4.34 -17.29 17.60
C THR A 459 -5.42 -16.21 17.68
N ILE A 460 -5.27 -15.14 16.92
CA ILE A 460 -6.27 -14.06 16.88
C ILE A 460 -7.64 -14.63 16.53
N GLY A 461 -8.67 -14.29 17.35
CA GLY A 461 -10.06 -14.64 17.10
C GLY A 461 -10.42 -16.11 17.34
N LYS A 462 -9.56 -16.87 18.01
CA LYS A 462 -9.89 -18.21 18.53
C LYS A 462 -9.93 -18.15 20.05
N GLY A 463 -11.07 -18.47 20.63
CA GLY A 463 -11.31 -18.53 22.08
C GLY A 463 -10.81 -19.82 22.72
#